data_1ebdef16c9f8e400b08e83e966d63147
#
_entry.id   1ebdef16c9f8e400b08e83e966d63147
#
_cell.length_a   1.000
_cell.length_b   1.000
_cell.length_c   1.000
_cell.angle_alpha   90.00
_cell.angle_beta   90.00
_cell.angle_gamma   90.00
#
_symmetry.space_group_name_H-M   'P 1'
#
loop_
_entity.id
_entity.type
_entity.pdbx_description
1 polymer ?
#
loop_
_entity_poly.entity_id
_entity_poly.type
_entity_poly.pdbx_seq_one_letter_code
_entity_poly.pdbx_strand_id
1 'polypeptide(L)'
;MRKIEKSLKRKWFLTAARTTFTLFAIGAWSTALITYPTLSQAQTTAGAAQTENEFTREQLDQLLAAPDKVTFIDLRRADEIAAIGGLPVYLNIQVSELDRFLPYIPRDRSVVTVSNHAGRAKRAANYLRSQGYTVTGVVGVENYAAQGGTLYGKLFATPAIDGVVAAGTRVEVIREGFDGTEGPVALTDGSIIFTENRADRIVRIAPDNSVSTYLEKTGGANSLAIGAKGELLAVQTAKPGVAQLQPASNVLAAAYSGKPFNRPNDLALARTGNIYFSDPGAPLAAGTPAPAVPAKTGLYWLNPRGQVKLITDDIRRPNGVALSPDEKTLYVANTWGENLIAFNVQPDGSLAGRHDFAKLAGFRNAPEGPTSGADGIAVDASGRVYVATSAGVEVFSPEGTALGVIALPKQPQNLAFGGADHSQLYVVGRGSVYRIKTLTKGVDRPGK
;
A
#
# COMPACT_ATOMS: atom_id res chain seq x y z
N MET A 1 -31.85 34.68 -42.12
CA MET A 1 -33.10 34.20 -42.74
C MET A 1 -33.51 32.91 -42.04
N ARG A 2 -34.66 32.98 -41.37
CA ARG A 2 -35.73 31.99 -41.12
C ARG A 2 -35.26 30.60 -40.67
N LYS A 3 -35.49 30.29 -39.37
CA LYS A 3 -36.71 29.70 -38.74
C LYS A 3 -37.02 28.29 -39.28
N ILE A 4 -37.03 27.25 -38.40
CA ILE A 4 -38.30 26.67 -37.93
C ILE A 4 -38.01 25.78 -36.70
N GLU A 5 -38.70 26.09 -35.60
CA GLU A 5 -39.04 25.26 -34.45
C GLU A 5 -40.11 24.22 -34.82
N LYS A 6 -40.13 23.09 -34.07
CA LYS A 6 -41.32 22.37 -33.58
C LYS A 6 -40.82 21.15 -32.80
N SER A 7 -40.88 21.12 -31.48
CA SER A 7 -42.04 20.83 -30.59
C SER A 7 -42.80 19.55 -30.91
N LEU A 8 -42.75 18.58 -30.04
CA LEU A 8 -43.89 17.69 -29.71
C LEU A 8 -43.68 16.98 -28.36
N LYS A 9 -44.49 17.36 -27.40
CA LYS A 9 -44.83 16.67 -26.16
C LYS A 9 -45.79 15.50 -26.46
N ARG A 10 -45.66 14.36 -25.76
CA ARG A 10 -46.77 13.41 -25.41
C ARG A 10 -46.29 12.59 -24.21
N LYS A 11 -46.85 12.80 -23.07
CA LYS A 11 -48.12 12.34 -22.43
C LYS A 11 -48.05 10.89 -21.93
N TRP A 12 -48.09 10.82 -20.64
CA TRP A 12 -48.52 9.83 -19.67
C TRP A 12 -49.64 8.88 -20.09
N PHE A 13 -49.55 7.60 -19.71
CA PHE A 13 -50.73 6.80 -19.35
C PHE A 13 -50.38 5.88 -18.15
N LEU A 14 -51.08 6.14 -17.05
CA LEU A 14 -51.29 5.24 -15.94
C LEU A 14 -52.33 4.23 -16.34
N THR A 15 -52.10 2.92 -16.04
CA THR A 15 -53.19 1.95 -15.99
C THR A 15 -53.11 1.19 -14.68
N ALA A 16 -54.06 1.44 -13.82
CA ALA A 16 -54.35 0.66 -12.62
C ALA A 16 -55.22 -0.53 -13.01
N ALA A 17 -54.83 -1.74 -12.60
CA ALA A 17 -55.73 -2.90 -12.65
C ALA A 17 -56.04 -3.32 -11.21
N ARG A 18 -57.30 -3.11 -10.85
CA ARG A 18 -57.98 -3.74 -9.72
C ARG A 18 -58.32 -5.15 -10.09
N THR A 19 -58.06 -6.12 -9.23
CA THR A 19 -58.74 -7.44 -9.29
C THR A 19 -59.15 -7.86 -7.87
N THR A 20 -60.36 -8.29 -7.85
CA THR A 20 -61.36 -8.47 -6.79
C THR A 20 -61.06 -9.68 -5.91
N PHE A 21 -61.43 -9.55 -4.64
CA PHE A 21 -61.57 -10.60 -3.63
C PHE A 21 -62.59 -11.67 -4.05
N THR A 22 -62.26 -12.96 -3.80
CA THR A 22 -63.26 -14.00 -3.63
C THR A 22 -62.92 -14.80 -2.37
N LEU A 23 -63.80 -14.67 -1.38
CA LEU A 23 -63.82 -15.52 -0.20
C LEU A 23 -64.40 -16.90 -0.61
N PHE A 24 -63.76 -17.98 -0.14
CA PHE A 24 -64.46 -19.24 0.13
C PHE A 24 -64.04 -19.76 1.51
N ALA A 25 -65.04 -20.14 2.25
CA ALA A 25 -65.00 -20.50 3.65
C ALA A 25 -64.88 -22.03 3.89
N ILE A 26 -64.42 -22.35 5.08
CA ILE A 26 -64.74 -23.52 5.94
C ILE A 26 -63.99 -24.82 5.67
N GLY A 27 -63.11 -25.15 6.58
CA GLY A 27 -62.62 -26.50 6.87
C GLY A 27 -61.97 -26.52 8.23
N ALA A 28 -62.75 -26.86 9.27
CA ALA A 28 -62.28 -27.03 10.62
C ALA A 28 -61.40 -28.27 10.77
N TRP A 29 -60.17 -28.12 11.28
CA TRP A 29 -59.43 -29.24 11.89
C TRP A 29 -58.58 -28.75 13.03
N SER A 30 -58.92 -29.30 14.20
CA SER A 30 -58.16 -29.62 15.42
C SER A 30 -56.99 -28.72 15.83
N THR A 31 -57.20 -27.98 16.90
CA THR A 31 -56.21 -27.32 17.74
C THR A 31 -55.29 -28.36 18.41
N ALA A 32 -54.08 -28.49 17.92
CA ALA A 32 -52.95 -28.99 18.71
C ALA A 32 -52.27 -27.81 19.39
N LEU A 33 -52.46 -27.64 20.66
CA LEU A 33 -51.70 -26.74 21.51
C LEU A 33 -50.25 -27.18 21.53
N ILE A 34 -49.39 -26.60 20.68
CA ILE A 34 -47.96 -26.68 20.86
C ILE A 34 -47.60 -25.59 21.88
N THR A 35 -47.42 -25.98 23.12
CA THR A 35 -46.80 -25.15 24.14
C THR A 35 -45.34 -24.92 23.76
N TYR A 36 -45.04 -23.72 23.28
CA TYR A 36 -43.64 -23.26 23.22
C TYR A 36 -43.14 -23.12 24.66
N PRO A 37 -41.97 -23.70 25.02
CA PRO A 37 -41.38 -23.41 26.28
C PRO A 37 -41.00 -21.91 26.27
N THR A 38 -41.52 -21.18 27.26
CA THR A 38 -41.06 -19.85 27.63
C THR A 38 -39.55 -19.91 27.81
N LEU A 39 -38.81 -19.24 26.96
CA LEU A 39 -37.40 -18.98 27.15
C LEU A 39 -37.27 -18.29 28.53
N SER A 40 -36.89 -19.07 29.50
CA SER A 40 -36.34 -18.62 30.76
C SER A 40 -35.27 -17.57 30.39
N GLN A 41 -35.39 -16.40 30.98
CA GLN A 41 -34.36 -15.39 30.98
C GLN A 41 -33.05 -16.03 31.42
N ALA A 42 -32.22 -16.44 30.46
CA ALA A 42 -30.83 -16.60 30.73
C ALA A 42 -30.35 -15.21 31.15
N GLN A 43 -30.17 -15.01 32.42
CA GLN A 43 -29.36 -13.94 32.97
C GLN A 43 -28.01 -14.07 32.30
N THR A 44 -27.84 -13.34 31.20
CA THR A 44 -26.53 -12.93 30.75
C THR A 44 -25.95 -12.18 31.93
N THR A 45 -25.07 -12.85 32.66
CA THR A 45 -24.10 -12.15 33.48
C THR A 45 -23.41 -11.20 32.55
N ALA A 46 -23.87 -9.96 32.57
CA ALA A 46 -23.13 -8.84 32.01
C ALA A 46 -21.77 -8.90 32.72
N GLY A 47 -20.76 -9.39 32.02
CA GLY A 47 -19.39 -9.26 32.46
C GLY A 47 -19.23 -7.81 32.84
N ALA A 48 -18.85 -7.56 34.08
CA ALA A 48 -18.62 -6.24 34.62
C ALA A 48 -17.82 -5.48 33.58
N ALA A 49 -18.38 -4.39 33.04
CA ALA A 49 -17.67 -3.48 32.16
C ALA A 49 -16.42 -3.05 32.95
N GLN A 50 -15.28 -3.62 32.61
CA GLN A 50 -14.02 -3.23 33.21
C GLN A 50 -13.90 -1.77 32.86
N THR A 51 -13.99 -0.89 33.87
CA THR A 51 -13.75 0.54 33.72
C THR A 51 -12.36 0.67 33.14
N GLU A 52 -12.29 1.03 31.85
CA GLU A 52 -11.04 1.16 31.14
C GLU A 52 -10.17 2.18 31.86
N ASN A 53 -9.08 1.71 32.44
CA ASN A 53 -8.13 2.58 33.09
C ASN A 53 -7.39 3.38 32.03
N GLU A 54 -7.67 4.68 31.99
CA GLU A 54 -6.83 5.63 31.31
C GLU A 54 -5.50 5.72 32.07
N PHE A 55 -4.38 5.57 31.38
CA PHE A 55 -3.07 5.65 31.99
C PHE A 55 -2.78 7.04 32.51
N THR A 56 -2.19 7.11 33.72
CA THR A 56 -1.55 8.33 34.19
C THR A 56 -0.30 8.63 33.38
N ARG A 57 0.22 9.84 33.50
CA ARG A 57 1.47 10.22 32.83
C ARG A 57 2.61 9.24 33.19
N GLU A 58 2.80 8.95 34.46
CA GLU A 58 3.92 8.10 34.94
C GLU A 58 3.80 6.67 34.40
N GLN A 59 2.58 6.13 34.33
CA GLN A 59 2.33 4.81 33.75
C GLN A 59 2.63 4.79 32.26
N LEU A 60 2.22 5.84 31.53
CA LEU A 60 2.50 5.94 30.09
C LEU A 60 3.98 6.13 29.83
N ASP A 61 4.68 6.97 30.61
CA ASP A 61 6.12 7.20 30.48
C ASP A 61 6.91 5.90 30.69
N GLN A 62 6.49 5.04 31.63
CA GLN A 62 7.08 3.70 31.84
C GLN A 62 6.89 2.78 30.63
N LEU A 63 5.71 2.79 30.02
CA LEU A 63 5.46 2.00 28.81
C LEU A 63 6.25 2.52 27.60
N LEU A 64 6.38 3.83 27.47
CA LEU A 64 7.16 4.45 26.40
C LEU A 64 8.67 4.22 26.58
N ALA A 65 9.15 3.93 27.79
CA ALA A 65 10.53 3.55 28.05
C ALA A 65 10.87 2.11 27.61
N ALA A 66 9.84 1.25 27.39
CA ALA A 66 10.01 -0.12 26.91
C ALA A 66 9.07 -0.41 25.72
N PRO A 67 9.18 0.31 24.61
CA PRO A 67 8.20 0.34 23.53
C PRO A 67 8.09 -1.00 22.75
N ASP A 68 9.09 -1.86 22.85
CA ASP A 68 9.08 -3.17 22.16
C ASP A 68 8.05 -4.16 22.76
N LYS A 69 7.57 -3.90 23.97
CA LYS A 69 6.58 -4.75 24.65
C LYS A 69 5.15 -4.35 24.42
N VAL A 70 4.92 -3.22 23.79
CA VAL A 70 3.60 -2.60 23.66
C VAL A 70 3.40 -2.09 22.24
N THR A 71 2.23 -2.35 21.67
CA THR A 71 1.79 -1.71 20.44
C THR A 71 0.85 -0.55 20.76
N PHE A 72 1.30 0.68 20.52
CA PHE A 72 0.46 1.87 20.63
C PHE A 72 -0.33 2.04 19.33
N ILE A 73 -1.66 2.10 19.42
CA ILE A 73 -2.53 2.36 18.27
C ILE A 73 -3.18 3.73 18.42
N ASP A 74 -2.73 4.68 17.62
CA ASP A 74 -3.30 6.02 17.57
C ASP A 74 -4.46 6.06 16.57
N LEU A 75 -5.66 6.31 17.10
CA LEU A 75 -6.91 6.27 16.36
C LEU A 75 -7.31 7.61 15.75
N ARG A 76 -6.46 8.61 15.90
CA ARG A 76 -6.69 9.96 15.41
C ARG A 76 -6.44 10.07 13.91
N ARG A 77 -7.06 11.06 13.29
CA ARG A 77 -6.73 11.44 11.91
C ARG A 77 -5.35 12.12 11.88
N ALA A 78 -4.72 12.08 10.72
CA ALA A 78 -3.41 12.68 10.53
C ALA A 78 -3.38 14.21 10.81
N ASP A 79 -4.48 14.91 10.52
CA ASP A 79 -4.62 16.35 10.83
C ASP A 79 -4.70 16.62 12.34
N GLU A 80 -5.36 15.76 13.12
CA GLU A 80 -5.41 15.85 14.57
C GLU A 80 -4.03 15.63 15.21
N ILE A 81 -3.28 14.63 14.71
CA ILE A 81 -1.90 14.36 15.17
C ILE A 81 -0.98 15.53 14.80
N ALA A 82 -1.13 16.08 13.59
CA ALA A 82 -0.33 17.24 13.16
C ALA A 82 -0.59 18.51 13.98
N ALA A 83 -1.83 18.71 14.45
CA ALA A 83 -2.22 19.87 15.23
C ALA A 83 -1.79 19.77 16.71
N ILE A 84 -1.90 18.59 17.32
CA ILE A 84 -1.72 18.39 18.77
C ILE A 84 -0.35 17.78 19.09
N GLY A 85 0.20 16.99 18.16
CA GLY A 85 1.37 16.13 18.39
C GLY A 85 0.98 14.70 18.72
N GLY A 86 1.94 13.78 18.69
CA GLY A 86 1.78 12.35 18.94
C GLY A 86 2.76 11.81 19.96
N LEU A 87 2.57 10.57 20.37
CA LEU A 87 3.53 9.81 21.16
C LEU A 87 4.78 9.52 20.31
N PRO A 88 5.93 9.21 20.91
CA PRO A 88 7.16 8.92 20.16
C PRO A 88 7.11 7.62 19.36
N VAL A 89 6.15 6.74 19.68
CA VAL A 89 5.95 5.43 19.01
C VAL A 89 4.46 5.17 18.87
N TYR A 90 3.95 4.96 17.68
CA TYR A 90 2.57 4.54 17.46
C TYR A 90 2.34 3.99 16.05
N LEU A 91 1.33 3.15 15.92
CA LEU A 91 0.72 2.76 14.64
C LEU A 91 -0.55 3.60 14.48
N ASN A 92 -0.62 4.43 13.44
CA ASN A 92 -1.82 5.23 13.19
C ASN A 92 -2.84 4.41 12.41
N ILE A 93 -3.92 4.03 13.08
CA ILE A 93 -5.05 3.31 12.48
C ILE A 93 -6.33 4.06 12.88
N GLN A 94 -6.99 4.70 11.93
CA GLN A 94 -8.27 5.34 12.22
C GLN A 94 -9.34 4.31 12.63
N VAL A 95 -10.26 4.70 13.51
CA VAL A 95 -11.29 3.78 14.04
C VAL A 95 -12.06 3.05 12.94
N SER A 96 -12.39 3.76 11.85
CA SER A 96 -13.11 3.19 10.70
C SER A 96 -12.32 2.13 9.91
N GLU A 97 -11.03 2.03 10.15
CA GLU A 97 -10.13 1.12 9.44
C GLU A 97 -9.64 -0.04 10.30
N LEU A 98 -10.00 -0.06 11.58
CA LEU A 98 -9.44 -0.98 12.56
C LEU A 98 -9.61 -2.45 12.15
N ASP A 99 -10.77 -2.83 11.62
CA ASP A 99 -11.04 -4.19 11.13
C ASP A 99 -10.03 -4.65 10.07
N ARG A 100 -9.72 -3.77 9.15
CA ARG A 100 -8.81 -4.03 8.03
C ARG A 100 -7.38 -4.23 8.50
N PHE A 101 -7.01 -3.55 9.62
CA PHE A 101 -5.66 -3.60 10.16
C PHE A 101 -5.44 -4.69 11.22
N LEU A 102 -6.46 -5.45 11.61
CA LEU A 102 -6.31 -6.53 12.59
C LEU A 102 -5.15 -7.49 12.27
N PRO A 103 -4.93 -7.95 11.03
CA PRO A 103 -3.81 -8.84 10.70
C PRO A 103 -2.43 -8.23 10.93
N TYR A 104 -2.32 -6.90 11.00
CA TYR A 104 -1.08 -6.15 11.14
C TYR A 104 -0.81 -5.72 12.59
N ILE A 105 -1.70 -6.02 13.51
CA ILE A 105 -1.51 -5.77 14.94
C ILE A 105 -0.87 -7.00 15.56
N PRO A 106 0.35 -6.90 16.11
CA PRO A 106 1.02 -8.04 16.75
C PRO A 106 0.20 -8.61 17.90
N ARG A 107 0.10 -9.95 17.98
CA ARG A 107 -0.64 -10.65 19.06
C ARG A 107 0.25 -11.08 20.20
N ASP A 108 1.54 -11.01 20.05
CA ASP A 108 2.56 -11.40 21.03
C ASP A 108 2.88 -10.33 22.07
N ARG A 109 2.29 -9.15 21.92
CA ARG A 109 2.48 -8.02 22.84
C ARG A 109 1.16 -7.35 23.19
N SER A 110 1.17 -6.56 24.25
CA SER A 110 -0.02 -5.83 24.68
C SER A 110 -0.29 -4.63 23.78
N VAL A 111 -1.55 -4.21 23.72
CA VAL A 111 -2.01 -3.05 22.96
C VAL A 111 -2.42 -1.93 23.91
N VAL A 112 -2.07 -0.71 23.55
CA VAL A 112 -2.57 0.53 24.15
C VAL A 112 -3.22 1.35 23.03
N THR A 113 -4.47 1.76 23.23
CA THR A 113 -5.19 2.60 22.27
C THR A 113 -5.14 4.05 22.69
N VAL A 114 -5.02 4.94 21.69
CA VAL A 114 -4.74 6.36 21.86
C VAL A 114 -5.76 7.20 21.11
N SER A 115 -6.25 8.27 21.74
CA SER A 115 -7.08 9.30 21.09
C SER A 115 -6.91 10.65 21.80
N ASN A 116 -7.61 11.73 21.38
CA ASN A 116 -7.45 13.02 22.03
C ASN A 116 -7.82 12.98 23.52
N HIS A 117 -9.05 12.53 23.84
CA HIS A 117 -9.61 12.51 25.20
C HIS A 117 -10.02 11.10 25.67
N ALA A 118 -9.30 10.07 25.25
CA ALA A 118 -9.55 8.66 25.56
C ALA A 118 -10.90 8.05 25.10
N GLY A 119 -11.90 8.82 24.74
CA GLY A 119 -13.24 8.31 24.39
C GLY A 119 -13.25 7.35 23.16
N ARG A 120 -12.53 7.69 22.08
CA ARG A 120 -12.35 6.79 20.93
C ARG A 120 -11.48 5.59 21.32
N ALA A 121 -10.44 5.85 22.12
CA ALA A 121 -9.54 4.82 22.61
C ALA A 121 -10.27 3.73 23.39
N LYS A 122 -11.19 4.08 24.30
CA LYS A 122 -12.01 3.14 25.07
C LYS A 122 -12.87 2.23 24.19
N ARG A 123 -13.54 2.80 23.18
CA ARG A 123 -14.35 2.00 22.23
C ARG A 123 -13.51 1.02 21.43
N ALA A 124 -12.37 1.48 20.92
CA ALA A 124 -11.45 0.64 20.16
C ALA A 124 -10.81 -0.45 21.03
N ALA A 125 -10.48 -0.15 22.29
CA ALA A 125 -9.96 -1.12 23.25
C ALA A 125 -10.95 -2.27 23.46
N ASN A 126 -12.23 -1.96 23.69
CA ASN A 126 -13.29 -2.97 23.84
C ASN A 126 -13.45 -3.81 22.58
N TYR A 127 -13.41 -3.18 21.42
CA TYR A 127 -13.45 -3.88 20.15
C TYR A 127 -12.24 -4.83 19.97
N LEU A 128 -11.03 -4.36 20.19
CA LEU A 128 -9.82 -5.18 20.08
C LEU A 128 -9.83 -6.37 21.05
N ARG A 129 -10.31 -6.19 22.29
CA ARG A 129 -10.50 -7.31 23.24
C ARG A 129 -11.49 -8.34 22.71
N SER A 130 -12.59 -7.91 22.09
CA SER A 130 -13.56 -8.84 21.46
C SER A 130 -12.94 -9.63 20.31
N GLN A 131 -11.87 -9.10 19.69
CA GLN A 131 -11.07 -9.76 18.65
C GLN A 131 -9.89 -10.58 19.22
N GLY A 132 -9.81 -10.74 20.55
CA GLY A 132 -8.80 -11.56 21.23
C GLY A 132 -7.44 -10.88 21.45
N TYR A 133 -7.36 -9.56 21.38
CA TYR A 133 -6.14 -8.81 21.70
C TYR A 133 -6.05 -8.50 23.19
N THR A 134 -4.82 -8.54 23.73
CA THR A 134 -4.53 -8.09 25.10
C THR A 134 -4.40 -6.58 25.13
N VAL A 135 -5.45 -5.86 25.51
CA VAL A 135 -5.41 -4.40 25.64
C VAL A 135 -5.22 -4.03 27.11
N THR A 136 -4.09 -3.38 27.43
CA THR A 136 -3.69 -3.06 28.81
C THR A 136 -4.20 -1.72 29.31
N GLY A 137 -4.59 -0.82 28.41
CA GLY A 137 -5.17 0.46 28.78
C GLY A 137 -5.38 1.41 27.61
N VAL A 138 -5.76 2.63 27.93
CA VAL A 138 -6.10 3.69 26.97
C VAL A 138 -5.40 5.00 27.32
N VAL A 139 -5.20 5.86 26.32
CA VAL A 139 -4.57 7.17 26.46
C VAL A 139 -5.42 8.25 25.81
N GLY A 140 -5.63 9.34 26.57
CA GLY A 140 -6.00 10.64 26.04
C GLY A 140 -4.74 11.52 25.93
N VAL A 141 -4.28 11.82 24.70
CA VAL A 141 -3.01 12.58 24.55
C VAL A 141 -3.10 13.98 25.12
N GLU A 142 -4.26 14.62 25.07
CA GLU A 142 -4.47 15.94 25.67
C GLU A 142 -4.45 15.86 27.20
N ASN A 143 -4.99 14.77 27.79
CA ASN A 143 -4.93 14.51 29.22
C ASN A 143 -3.48 14.24 29.67
N TYR A 144 -2.74 13.48 28.87
CA TYR A 144 -1.31 13.20 29.10
C TYR A 144 -0.48 14.51 29.04
N ALA A 145 -0.72 15.33 28.02
CA ALA A 145 -0.04 16.62 27.89
C ALA A 145 -0.39 17.59 29.05
N ALA A 146 -1.66 17.61 29.48
CA ALA A 146 -2.10 18.42 30.65
C ALA A 146 -1.41 18.02 31.95
N GLN A 147 -1.01 16.74 32.08
CA GLN A 147 -0.20 16.23 33.19
C GLN A 147 1.31 16.50 33.01
N GLY A 148 1.73 17.25 31.99
CA GLY A 148 3.12 17.56 31.67
C GLY A 148 3.83 16.48 30.86
N GLY A 149 3.11 15.56 30.24
CA GLY A 149 3.64 14.59 29.28
C GLY A 149 4.10 15.27 27.98
N THR A 150 5.15 14.72 27.35
CA THR A 150 5.71 15.28 26.13
C THR A 150 5.06 14.70 24.90
N LEU A 151 4.46 15.54 24.07
CA LEU A 151 4.02 15.19 22.73
C LEU A 151 5.02 15.71 21.69
N TYR A 152 5.21 14.93 20.65
CA TYR A 152 6.15 15.22 19.58
C TYR A 152 5.38 15.69 18.35
N GLY A 153 5.68 16.89 17.86
CA GLY A 153 5.11 17.40 16.62
C GLY A 153 5.72 16.69 15.41
N LYS A 154 4.88 16.24 14.46
CA LYS A 154 5.28 15.67 13.15
C LYS A 154 6.38 14.60 13.16
N LEU A 155 6.63 13.92 14.25
CA LEU A 155 7.54 12.79 14.28
C LEU A 155 6.75 11.54 13.88
N PHE A 156 7.07 11.01 12.72
CA PHE A 156 6.62 9.67 12.34
C PHE A 156 7.65 8.67 12.83
N ALA A 157 7.24 7.79 13.71
CA ALA A 157 8.05 6.70 14.20
C ALA A 157 7.30 5.38 14.04
N THR A 158 8.04 4.31 13.77
CA THR A 158 7.43 2.99 13.53
C THR A 158 7.14 2.28 14.85
N PRO A 159 6.07 1.47 14.95
CA PRO A 159 6.03 0.39 15.92
C PRO A 159 7.14 -0.62 15.63
N ALA A 160 7.42 -1.51 16.57
CA ALA A 160 8.28 -2.64 16.26
C ALA A 160 7.61 -3.54 15.22
N ILE A 161 8.37 -3.91 14.18
CA ILE A 161 8.01 -4.99 13.25
C ILE A 161 9.21 -5.94 13.27
N ASP A 162 8.98 -7.16 13.77
CA ASP A 162 10.04 -8.10 14.11
C ASP A 162 10.95 -8.43 12.94
N GLY A 163 12.25 -8.23 13.16
CA GLY A 163 13.29 -8.39 12.14
C GLY A 163 13.28 -7.33 11.04
N VAL A 164 12.39 -6.33 11.10
CA VAL A 164 12.24 -5.27 10.10
C VAL A 164 12.68 -3.92 10.64
N VAL A 165 12.02 -3.42 11.69
CA VAL A 165 12.33 -2.13 12.33
C VAL A 165 12.11 -2.23 13.83
N ALA A 166 12.95 -1.56 14.61
CA ALA A 166 12.74 -1.40 16.05
C ALA A 166 11.62 -0.39 16.33
N ALA A 167 10.96 -0.56 17.48
CA ALA A 167 10.00 0.44 17.95
C ALA A 167 10.69 1.82 18.09
N GLY A 168 9.98 2.86 17.71
CA GLY A 168 10.51 4.23 17.76
C GLY A 168 11.51 4.57 16.65
N THR A 169 11.74 3.68 15.68
CA THR A 169 12.52 4.02 14.48
C THR A 169 11.86 5.18 13.75
N ARG A 170 12.60 6.25 13.54
CA ARG A 170 12.09 7.45 12.87
C ARG A 170 11.94 7.24 11.37
N VAL A 171 10.85 7.76 10.83
CA VAL A 171 10.68 8.00 9.41
C VAL A 171 11.25 9.38 9.11
N GLU A 172 12.48 9.43 8.62
CA GLU A 172 13.15 10.68 8.32
C GLU A 172 12.66 11.25 7.01
N VAL A 173 12.25 12.51 6.99
CA VAL A 173 11.97 13.26 5.76
C VAL A 173 13.30 13.84 5.26
N ILE A 174 13.85 13.28 4.19
CA ILE A 174 15.10 13.79 3.62
C ILE A 174 14.84 15.07 2.84
N ARG A 175 13.82 15.05 1.98
CA ARG A 175 13.46 16.19 1.13
C ARG A 175 12.03 16.08 0.65
N GLU A 176 11.40 17.23 0.44
CA GLU A 176 10.10 17.38 -0.20
C GLU A 176 10.18 18.40 -1.36
N GLY A 177 9.12 18.47 -2.15
CA GLY A 177 8.96 19.45 -3.23
C GLY A 177 9.38 18.95 -4.62
N PHE A 178 9.52 17.63 -4.81
CA PHE A 178 9.75 17.03 -6.11
C PHE A 178 8.46 16.95 -6.94
N ASP A 179 8.58 17.06 -8.25
CA ASP A 179 7.45 16.92 -9.19
C ASP A 179 7.35 15.48 -9.72
N GLY A 180 6.67 14.64 -8.93
CA GLY A 180 6.57 13.20 -9.17
C GLY A 180 7.82 12.44 -8.70
N THR A 181 7.61 11.40 -7.91
CA THR A 181 8.71 10.63 -7.32
C THR A 181 8.44 9.15 -7.52
N GLU A 182 9.34 8.47 -8.29
CA GLU A 182 9.18 7.06 -8.64
C GLU A 182 10.52 6.34 -8.69
N GLY A 183 10.47 5.02 -8.79
CA GLY A 183 11.52 4.10 -9.14
C GLY A 183 12.86 4.30 -8.46
N PRO A 184 12.95 4.34 -7.13
CA PRO A 184 14.23 4.48 -6.44
C PRO A 184 15.11 3.25 -6.65
N VAL A 185 16.42 3.48 -6.76
CA VAL A 185 17.44 2.42 -6.79
C VAL A 185 18.73 2.90 -6.12
N ALA A 186 19.39 2.01 -5.39
CA ALA A 186 20.65 2.30 -4.72
C ALA A 186 21.84 2.24 -5.69
N LEU A 187 22.82 3.11 -5.46
CA LEU A 187 24.12 3.07 -6.10
C LEU A 187 25.17 2.49 -5.15
N THR A 188 26.26 1.97 -5.71
CA THR A 188 27.34 1.34 -4.96
C THR A 188 28.09 2.30 -4.02
N ASP A 189 27.99 3.61 -4.24
CA ASP A 189 28.56 4.63 -3.39
C ASP A 189 27.69 4.99 -2.17
N GLY A 190 26.57 4.27 -1.96
CA GLY A 190 25.61 4.51 -0.89
C GLY A 190 24.58 5.58 -1.17
N SER A 191 24.65 6.22 -2.35
CA SER A 191 23.61 7.14 -2.82
C SER A 191 22.35 6.39 -3.22
N ILE A 192 21.23 7.11 -3.22
CA ILE A 192 19.98 6.67 -3.86
C ILE A 192 19.69 7.58 -5.05
N ILE A 193 19.28 7.00 -6.17
CA ILE A 193 18.70 7.74 -7.28
C ILE A 193 17.24 7.36 -7.46
N PHE A 194 16.44 8.30 -7.92
CA PHE A 194 15.01 8.08 -8.19
C PHE A 194 14.55 9.01 -9.31
N THR A 195 13.46 8.69 -9.96
CA THR A 195 12.91 9.52 -11.02
C THR A 195 12.05 10.64 -10.46
N GLU A 196 12.23 11.83 -10.96
CA GLU A 196 11.30 12.95 -10.91
C GLU A 196 10.60 13.02 -12.26
N ASN A 197 9.65 12.11 -12.46
CA ASN A 197 9.16 11.70 -13.77
C ASN A 197 8.44 12.82 -14.54
N ARG A 198 7.79 13.77 -13.85
CA ARG A 198 7.15 14.93 -14.49
C ARG A 198 8.15 16.00 -14.91
N ALA A 199 9.27 16.09 -14.19
CA ALA A 199 10.38 16.97 -14.52
C ALA A 199 11.36 16.35 -15.55
N ASP A 200 11.09 15.12 -16.00
CA ASP A 200 11.90 14.35 -16.97
C ASP A 200 13.39 14.23 -16.58
N ARG A 201 13.65 14.01 -15.27
CA ARG A 201 15.00 13.82 -14.74
C ARG A 201 15.09 12.72 -13.69
N ILE A 202 16.31 12.28 -13.44
CA ILE A 202 16.69 11.43 -12.33
C ILE A 202 17.43 12.29 -11.31
N VAL A 203 17.02 12.20 -10.05
CA VAL A 203 17.61 12.90 -8.92
C VAL A 203 18.49 11.92 -8.15
N ARG A 204 19.62 12.41 -7.61
CA ARG A 204 20.49 11.71 -6.68
C ARG A 204 20.43 12.35 -5.31
N ILE A 205 20.31 11.52 -4.29
CA ILE A 205 20.55 11.88 -2.90
C ILE A 205 21.80 11.16 -2.43
N ALA A 206 22.83 11.90 -2.10
CA ALA A 206 24.09 11.37 -1.60
C ALA A 206 23.98 10.98 -0.11
N PRO A 207 24.93 10.19 0.45
CA PRO A 207 24.91 9.79 1.86
C PRO A 207 24.85 10.92 2.87
N ASP A 208 25.34 12.11 2.52
CA ASP A 208 25.26 13.35 3.31
C ASP A 208 23.94 14.11 3.16
N ASN A 209 22.95 13.51 2.46
CA ASN A 209 21.66 14.11 2.09
C ASN A 209 21.73 15.26 1.08
N SER A 210 22.87 15.54 0.47
CA SER A 210 22.93 16.50 -0.64
C SER A 210 22.15 15.98 -1.85
N VAL A 211 21.43 16.90 -2.51
CA VAL A 211 20.53 16.58 -3.64
C VAL A 211 21.08 17.19 -4.91
N SER A 212 21.18 16.40 -5.96
CA SER A 212 21.63 16.83 -7.29
C SER A 212 20.86 16.16 -8.40
N THR A 213 20.87 16.74 -9.59
CA THR A 213 20.40 16.07 -10.80
C THR A 213 21.44 15.02 -11.22
N TYR A 214 21.01 13.79 -11.40
CA TYR A 214 21.85 12.68 -11.87
C TYR A 214 21.82 12.55 -13.40
N LEU A 215 20.63 12.65 -14.00
CA LEU A 215 20.44 12.58 -15.45
C LEU A 215 19.20 13.38 -15.85
N GLU A 216 19.29 14.10 -16.95
CA GLU A 216 18.18 14.84 -17.57
C GLU A 216 17.72 14.20 -18.87
N LYS A 217 16.52 14.58 -19.33
CA LYS A 217 15.95 14.15 -20.63
C LYS A 217 15.86 12.62 -20.72
N THR A 218 15.29 12.04 -19.69
CA THR A 218 15.20 10.59 -19.49
C THR A 218 14.13 9.92 -20.36
N GLY A 219 13.34 10.70 -21.11
CA GLY A 219 12.19 10.19 -21.90
C GLY A 219 11.01 9.80 -21.02
N GLY A 220 10.86 10.46 -19.87
CA GLY A 220 9.84 10.16 -18.88
C GLY A 220 10.11 8.85 -18.15
N ALA A 221 11.36 8.63 -17.73
CA ALA A 221 11.68 7.46 -16.90
C ALA A 221 10.78 7.41 -15.68
N ASN A 222 10.20 6.23 -15.39
CA ASN A 222 9.33 6.01 -14.24
C ASN A 222 10.02 5.12 -13.21
N SER A 223 10.37 3.89 -13.53
CA SER A 223 11.13 3.03 -12.64
C SER A 223 12.50 2.72 -13.21
N LEU A 224 13.46 2.46 -12.32
CA LEU A 224 14.88 2.24 -12.63
C LEU A 224 15.33 0.85 -12.17
N ALA A 225 16.37 0.34 -12.82
CA ALA A 225 17.15 -0.80 -12.36
C ALA A 225 18.61 -0.62 -12.75
N ILE A 226 19.54 -1.19 -11.95
CA ILE A 226 20.97 -1.23 -12.26
C ILE A 226 21.32 -2.62 -12.79
N GLY A 227 21.92 -2.68 -13.96
CA GLY A 227 22.41 -3.89 -14.58
C GLY A 227 23.71 -4.40 -13.94
N ALA A 228 24.10 -5.63 -14.28
CA ALA A 228 25.28 -6.31 -13.69
C ALA A 228 26.63 -5.60 -13.98
N LYS A 229 26.69 -4.78 -15.02
CA LYS A 229 27.88 -3.98 -15.39
C LYS A 229 27.69 -2.50 -15.06
N GLY A 230 26.69 -2.16 -14.24
CA GLY A 230 26.36 -0.78 -13.89
C GLY A 230 25.50 -0.04 -14.92
N GLU A 231 24.89 -0.75 -15.87
CA GLU A 231 23.95 -0.14 -16.82
C GLU A 231 22.75 0.42 -16.06
N LEU A 232 22.34 1.65 -16.39
CA LEU A 232 21.10 2.22 -15.89
C LEU A 232 19.96 1.89 -16.85
N LEU A 233 19.03 1.06 -16.40
CA LEU A 233 17.82 0.68 -17.13
C LEU A 233 16.61 1.43 -16.60
N ALA A 234 15.64 1.66 -17.46
CA ALA A 234 14.38 2.32 -17.09
C ALA A 234 13.20 1.80 -17.91
N VAL A 235 12.01 1.83 -17.33
CA VAL A 235 10.78 1.96 -18.10
C VAL A 235 10.50 3.43 -18.32
N GLN A 236 10.08 3.79 -19.53
CA GLN A 236 9.83 5.16 -19.95
C GLN A 236 8.35 5.36 -20.29
N THR A 237 7.81 6.52 -19.95
CA THR A 237 6.39 6.87 -20.14
C THR A 237 6.16 7.87 -21.29
N ALA A 238 7.07 8.80 -21.52
CA ALA A 238 6.97 9.75 -22.62
C ALA A 238 7.44 9.15 -23.95
N LYS A 239 8.33 8.17 -23.90
CA LYS A 239 8.73 7.30 -25.02
C LYS A 239 8.43 5.86 -24.60
N PRO A 240 7.17 5.41 -24.63
CA PRO A 240 6.77 4.18 -23.96
C PRO A 240 7.63 2.98 -24.33
N GLY A 241 8.31 2.40 -23.33
CA GLY A 241 9.22 1.29 -23.56
C GLY A 241 10.11 0.95 -22.38
N VAL A 242 11.00 0.00 -22.62
CA VAL A 242 12.13 -0.36 -21.76
C VAL A 242 13.39 0.11 -22.44
N ALA A 243 14.23 0.87 -21.74
CA ALA A 243 15.46 1.43 -22.30
C ALA A 243 16.64 1.29 -21.33
N GLN A 244 17.82 1.19 -21.88
CA GLN A 244 19.07 1.52 -21.20
C GLN A 244 19.30 3.01 -21.34
N LEU A 245 19.56 3.71 -20.25
CA LEU A 245 19.84 5.15 -20.24
C LEU A 245 21.35 5.43 -20.21
N GLN A 246 22.13 4.58 -19.54
CA GLN A 246 23.57 4.70 -19.40
C GLN A 246 24.25 3.33 -19.55
N PRO A 247 25.53 3.25 -20.01
CA PRO A 247 26.41 4.38 -20.38
C PRO A 247 26.01 5.03 -21.71
N ALA A 248 25.24 4.34 -22.55
CA ALA A 248 24.72 4.85 -23.81
C ALA A 248 23.22 4.57 -23.90
N SER A 249 22.46 5.53 -24.41
CA SER A 249 21.02 5.36 -24.58
C SER A 249 20.71 4.33 -25.67
N ASN A 250 19.94 3.30 -25.32
CA ASN A 250 19.50 2.26 -26.21
C ASN A 250 18.07 1.80 -25.87
N VAL A 251 17.21 1.67 -26.87
CA VAL A 251 15.85 1.13 -26.70
C VAL A 251 15.93 -0.39 -26.72
N LEU A 252 15.52 -1.03 -25.64
CA LEU A 252 15.48 -2.49 -25.50
C LEU A 252 14.16 -3.08 -25.99
N ALA A 253 13.04 -2.38 -25.72
CA ALA A 253 11.72 -2.76 -26.23
C ALA A 253 10.81 -1.52 -26.28
N ALA A 254 10.14 -1.29 -27.42
CA ALA A 254 9.19 -0.18 -27.60
C ALA A 254 7.78 -0.66 -27.99
N ALA A 255 7.62 -1.96 -28.29
CA ALA A 255 6.36 -2.49 -28.83
C ALA A 255 6.20 -3.98 -28.51
N TYR A 256 4.95 -4.43 -28.54
CA TYR A 256 4.56 -5.83 -28.53
C TYR A 256 3.61 -6.13 -29.70
N SER A 257 3.90 -7.18 -30.46
CA SER A 257 3.11 -7.57 -31.65
C SER A 257 2.86 -6.40 -32.63
N GLY A 258 3.90 -5.58 -32.87
CA GLY A 258 3.82 -4.44 -33.79
C GLY A 258 3.07 -3.21 -33.25
N LYS A 259 2.60 -3.24 -32.00
CA LYS A 259 1.88 -2.12 -31.36
C LYS A 259 2.74 -1.50 -30.25
N PRO A 260 2.85 -0.17 -30.18
CA PRO A 260 3.60 0.50 -29.12
C PRO A 260 3.00 0.19 -27.74
N PHE A 261 3.84 0.18 -26.70
CA PHE A 261 3.37 0.14 -25.33
C PHE A 261 2.54 1.38 -24.98
N ASN A 262 1.75 1.29 -23.91
CA ASN A 262 0.91 2.40 -23.46
C ASN A 262 1.71 3.35 -22.55
N ARG A 263 2.09 2.86 -21.39
CA ARG A 263 2.80 3.61 -20.36
C ARG A 263 3.43 2.65 -19.37
N PRO A 264 4.51 1.95 -19.72
CA PRO A 264 5.22 1.07 -18.81
C PRO A 264 5.53 1.78 -17.49
N ASN A 265 5.32 1.06 -16.37
CA ASN A 265 5.36 1.68 -15.05
C ASN A 265 6.53 1.20 -14.20
N ASP A 266 6.68 -0.11 -14.00
CA ASP A 266 7.75 -0.67 -13.17
C ASP A 266 8.44 -1.84 -13.84
N LEU A 267 9.68 -2.14 -13.41
CA LEU A 267 10.47 -3.26 -13.93
C LEU A 267 11.25 -3.97 -12.83
N ALA A 268 11.43 -5.27 -13.02
CA ALA A 268 12.35 -6.11 -12.25
C ALA A 268 13.34 -6.78 -13.19
N LEU A 269 14.63 -6.65 -12.88
CA LEU A 269 15.75 -7.24 -13.63
C LEU A 269 16.26 -8.49 -12.90
N ALA A 270 16.27 -9.63 -13.56
CA ALA A 270 16.89 -10.86 -13.08
C ALA A 270 18.39 -10.90 -13.42
N ARG A 271 19.18 -11.66 -12.64
CA ARG A 271 20.62 -11.92 -12.92
C ARG A 271 20.86 -12.53 -14.29
N THR A 272 19.87 -13.25 -14.81
CA THR A 272 19.89 -13.84 -16.16
C THR A 272 19.71 -12.81 -17.28
N GLY A 273 19.42 -11.53 -16.95
CA GLY A 273 19.12 -10.47 -17.90
C GLY A 273 17.65 -10.46 -18.36
N ASN A 274 16.80 -11.32 -17.81
CA ASN A 274 15.37 -11.22 -18.04
C ASN A 274 14.81 -9.98 -17.36
N ILE A 275 13.93 -9.25 -18.03
CA ILE A 275 13.23 -8.07 -17.50
C ILE A 275 11.75 -8.37 -17.48
N TYR A 276 11.14 -8.26 -16.31
CA TYR A 276 9.69 -8.29 -16.13
C TYR A 276 9.22 -6.85 -15.93
N PHE A 277 8.19 -6.42 -16.64
CA PHE A 277 7.70 -5.04 -16.51
C PHE A 277 6.19 -4.96 -16.66
N SER A 278 5.61 -3.99 -15.98
CA SER A 278 4.19 -3.69 -16.02
C SER A 278 3.89 -2.57 -17.01
N ASP A 279 2.76 -2.69 -17.70
CA ASP A 279 2.17 -1.63 -18.54
C ASP A 279 0.70 -1.46 -18.17
N PRO A 280 0.37 -0.71 -17.11
CA PRO A 280 -1.01 -0.48 -16.67
C PRO A 280 -1.78 0.47 -17.60
N GLY A 281 -1.13 1.08 -18.56
CA GLY A 281 -1.67 2.23 -19.28
C GLY A 281 -1.84 3.46 -18.39
N ALA A 282 -2.24 4.57 -18.97
CA ALA A 282 -2.67 5.73 -18.21
C ALA A 282 -4.18 5.63 -17.93
N PRO A 283 -4.68 6.05 -16.76
CA PRO A 283 -6.08 6.38 -16.63
C PRO A 283 -6.40 7.47 -17.66
N LEU A 284 -7.39 7.26 -18.51
CA LEU A 284 -7.85 8.31 -19.40
C LEU A 284 -8.49 9.39 -18.53
N ALA A 285 -8.08 10.65 -18.70
CA ALA A 285 -8.83 11.76 -18.12
C ALA A 285 -10.24 11.76 -18.72
N ALA A 286 -11.24 12.13 -17.92
CA ALA A 286 -12.61 12.20 -18.39
C ALA A 286 -12.70 13.05 -19.67
N GLY A 287 -13.33 12.52 -20.74
CA GLY A 287 -13.45 13.17 -22.03
C GLY A 287 -12.24 13.04 -22.97
N THR A 288 -11.17 12.35 -22.57
CA THR A 288 -10.04 12.08 -23.48
C THR A 288 -10.43 10.97 -24.45
N PRO A 289 -10.30 11.16 -25.77
CA PRO A 289 -10.49 10.09 -26.74
C PRO A 289 -9.54 8.93 -26.45
N ALA A 290 -10.04 7.69 -26.58
CA ALA A 290 -9.17 6.53 -26.49
C ALA A 290 -8.06 6.65 -27.56
N PRO A 291 -6.79 6.39 -27.21
CA PRO A 291 -5.71 6.41 -28.20
C PRO A 291 -5.93 5.36 -29.28
N ALA A 292 -5.40 5.60 -30.46
CA ALA A 292 -5.34 4.58 -31.51
C ALA A 292 -4.70 3.31 -30.94
N VAL A 293 -5.37 2.17 -31.14
CA VAL A 293 -5.20 0.87 -30.47
C VAL A 293 -3.75 0.56 -30.09
N PRO A 294 -3.35 0.78 -28.84
CA PRO A 294 -2.01 0.45 -28.32
C PRO A 294 -1.87 -1.07 -28.12
N ALA A 295 -0.70 -1.51 -27.65
CA ALA A 295 -0.54 -2.86 -27.11
C ALA A 295 -1.51 -3.10 -25.93
N LYS A 296 -1.80 -4.36 -25.63
CA LYS A 296 -2.58 -4.69 -24.43
C LYS A 296 -1.88 -4.17 -23.19
N THR A 297 -2.63 -3.62 -22.23
CA THR A 297 -2.11 -3.37 -20.89
C THR A 297 -1.87 -4.71 -20.21
N GLY A 298 -0.83 -4.79 -19.36
CA GLY A 298 -0.56 -6.04 -18.67
C GLY A 298 0.85 -6.17 -18.10
N LEU A 299 1.20 -7.40 -17.81
CA LEU A 299 2.52 -7.80 -17.38
C LEU A 299 3.27 -8.41 -18.56
N TYR A 300 4.49 -7.97 -18.78
CA TYR A 300 5.34 -8.39 -19.89
C TYR A 300 6.66 -8.98 -19.40
N TRP A 301 7.26 -9.81 -20.22
CA TRP A 301 8.60 -10.35 -20.09
C TRP A 301 9.41 -10.02 -21.34
N LEU A 302 10.55 -9.36 -21.14
CA LEU A 302 11.57 -9.12 -22.15
C LEU A 302 12.77 -10.03 -21.85
N ASN A 303 13.09 -10.95 -22.74
CA ASN A 303 14.24 -11.84 -22.57
C ASN A 303 15.55 -11.17 -23.05
N PRO A 304 16.74 -11.73 -22.69
CA PRO A 304 18.03 -11.15 -23.09
C PRO A 304 18.28 -11.11 -24.61
N ARG A 305 17.44 -11.78 -25.42
CA ARG A 305 17.50 -11.76 -26.89
C ARG A 305 16.65 -10.66 -27.50
N GLY A 306 16.05 -9.78 -26.68
CA GLY A 306 15.19 -8.69 -27.11
C GLY A 306 13.75 -9.13 -27.48
N GLN A 307 13.36 -10.35 -27.16
CA GLN A 307 12.01 -10.82 -27.46
C GLN A 307 11.06 -10.46 -26.31
N VAL A 308 9.94 -9.84 -26.64
CA VAL A 308 8.88 -9.47 -25.68
C VAL A 308 7.77 -10.51 -25.75
N LYS A 309 7.29 -10.93 -24.60
CA LYS A 309 6.07 -11.76 -24.43
C LYS A 309 5.12 -11.07 -23.46
N LEU A 310 3.82 -11.09 -23.79
CA LEU A 310 2.75 -10.79 -22.85
C LEU A 310 2.58 -12.00 -21.93
N ILE A 311 2.67 -11.78 -20.63
CA ILE A 311 2.44 -12.83 -19.63
C ILE A 311 0.95 -12.92 -19.31
N THR A 312 0.35 -11.77 -18.98
CA THR A 312 -1.08 -11.69 -18.69
C THR A 312 -1.59 -10.25 -18.89
N ASP A 313 -2.88 -10.12 -19.25
CA ASP A 313 -3.59 -8.84 -19.42
C ASP A 313 -4.85 -8.75 -18.54
N ASP A 314 -5.00 -9.67 -17.58
CA ASP A 314 -6.15 -9.76 -16.67
C ASP A 314 -5.91 -9.17 -15.27
N ILE A 315 -4.69 -8.68 -14.99
CA ILE A 315 -4.43 -7.86 -13.80
C ILE A 315 -4.99 -6.47 -14.06
N ARG A 316 -5.96 -6.05 -13.24
CA ARG A 316 -6.74 -4.83 -13.51
C ARG A 316 -5.88 -3.56 -13.66
N ARG A 317 -4.82 -3.42 -12.83
CA ARG A 317 -3.83 -2.34 -12.92
C ARG A 317 -2.50 -2.83 -12.35
N PRO A 318 -1.73 -3.59 -13.15
CA PRO A 318 -0.42 -4.03 -12.72
C PRO A 318 0.49 -2.81 -12.53
N ASN A 319 1.26 -2.81 -11.45
CA ASN A 319 2.12 -1.68 -11.10
C ASN A 319 3.50 -2.23 -10.68
N GLY A 320 3.91 -2.09 -9.42
CA GLY A 320 5.19 -2.56 -8.92
C GLY A 320 5.46 -4.03 -9.27
N VAL A 321 6.69 -4.32 -9.64
CA VAL A 321 7.19 -5.68 -9.85
C VAL A 321 8.52 -5.88 -9.14
N ALA A 322 8.68 -7.02 -8.45
CA ALA A 322 9.93 -7.36 -7.77
C ALA A 322 10.16 -8.87 -7.75
N LEU A 323 11.42 -9.28 -7.76
CA LEU A 323 11.83 -10.69 -7.64
C LEU A 323 12.18 -11.03 -6.19
N SER A 324 11.91 -12.27 -5.78
CA SER A 324 12.45 -12.84 -4.54
C SER A 324 13.99 -12.88 -4.56
N PRO A 325 14.69 -13.01 -3.41
CA PRO A 325 16.16 -13.05 -3.37
C PRO A 325 16.77 -14.17 -4.20
N ASP A 326 16.09 -15.32 -4.30
CA ASP A 326 16.49 -16.47 -5.11
C ASP A 326 15.98 -16.42 -6.56
N GLU A 327 15.25 -15.37 -6.91
CA GLU A 327 14.62 -15.10 -8.23
C GLU A 327 13.64 -16.19 -8.71
N LYS A 328 13.09 -16.99 -7.79
CA LYS A 328 12.10 -18.03 -8.13
C LYS A 328 10.67 -17.52 -8.05
N THR A 329 10.44 -16.34 -7.47
CA THR A 329 9.12 -15.73 -7.36
C THR A 329 9.16 -14.31 -7.91
N LEU A 330 8.20 -13.95 -8.75
CA LEU A 330 7.92 -12.58 -9.15
C LEU A 330 6.66 -12.10 -8.44
N TYR A 331 6.78 -11.02 -7.68
CA TYR A 331 5.66 -10.32 -7.06
C TYR A 331 5.16 -9.21 -7.97
N VAL A 332 3.84 -9.01 -8.02
CA VAL A 332 3.19 -8.01 -8.85
C VAL A 332 2.13 -7.27 -8.03
N ALA A 333 2.28 -5.97 -7.89
CA ALA A 333 1.28 -5.10 -7.29
C ALA A 333 0.10 -4.90 -8.25
N ASN A 334 -1.12 -5.01 -7.72
CA ASN A 334 -2.34 -4.69 -8.44
C ASN A 334 -3.02 -3.49 -7.76
N THR A 335 -2.83 -2.29 -8.29
CA THR A 335 -3.35 -1.05 -7.69
C THR A 335 -4.85 -1.10 -7.43
N TRP A 336 -5.62 -1.75 -8.32
CA TRP A 336 -7.07 -1.86 -8.22
C TRP A 336 -7.54 -3.22 -7.69
N GLY A 337 -6.62 -4.02 -7.19
CA GLY A 337 -6.90 -5.34 -6.61
C GLY A 337 -6.77 -5.34 -5.09
N GLU A 338 -7.32 -6.39 -4.50
CA GLU A 338 -7.30 -6.63 -3.07
C GLU A 338 -5.98 -7.29 -2.62
N ASN A 339 -5.36 -8.05 -3.52
CA ASN A 339 -4.20 -8.88 -3.20
C ASN A 339 -2.96 -8.46 -3.97
N LEU A 340 -1.80 -8.63 -3.34
CA LEU A 340 -0.52 -8.76 -4.01
C LEU A 340 -0.50 -10.12 -4.71
N ILE A 341 -0.04 -10.14 -5.96
CA ILE A 341 0.00 -11.34 -6.79
C ILE A 341 1.42 -11.89 -6.85
N ALA A 342 1.58 -13.20 -6.91
CA ALA A 342 2.87 -13.84 -7.15
C ALA A 342 2.79 -14.84 -8.31
N PHE A 343 3.94 -15.04 -8.97
CA PHE A 343 4.19 -16.02 -10.03
C PHE A 343 5.46 -16.79 -9.73
N ASN A 344 5.48 -18.07 -10.08
CA ASN A 344 6.70 -18.88 -10.08
C ASN A 344 7.50 -18.57 -11.34
N VAL A 345 8.77 -18.19 -11.17
CA VAL A 345 9.73 -18.00 -12.28
C VAL A 345 10.31 -19.34 -12.67
N GLN A 346 10.17 -19.70 -13.94
CA GLN A 346 10.69 -20.95 -14.49
C GLN A 346 12.17 -20.79 -14.90
N PRO A 347 12.93 -21.90 -15.06
CA PRO A 347 14.35 -21.85 -15.44
C PRO A 347 14.62 -21.09 -16.76
N ASP A 348 13.66 -21.06 -17.69
CA ASP A 348 13.76 -20.33 -18.95
C ASP A 348 13.38 -18.84 -18.83
N GLY A 349 12.97 -18.40 -17.64
CA GLY A 349 12.49 -17.04 -17.35
C GLY A 349 10.99 -16.85 -17.58
N SER A 350 10.27 -17.85 -18.07
CA SER A 350 8.80 -17.77 -18.17
C SER A 350 8.13 -17.83 -16.79
N LEU A 351 6.87 -17.37 -16.71
CA LEU A 351 6.13 -17.36 -15.45
C LEU A 351 5.00 -18.40 -15.48
N ALA A 352 4.78 -19.02 -14.33
CA ALA A 352 3.70 -19.99 -14.11
C ALA A 352 3.14 -19.87 -12.69
N GLY A 353 2.09 -20.62 -12.35
CA GLY A 353 1.62 -20.77 -10.97
C GLY A 353 1.17 -19.49 -10.31
N ARG A 354 0.47 -18.60 -11.06
CA ARG A 354 -0.10 -17.38 -10.49
C ARG A 354 -0.99 -17.69 -9.31
N HIS A 355 -0.81 -16.95 -8.22
CA HIS A 355 -1.64 -17.02 -7.03
C HIS A 355 -1.70 -15.68 -6.30
N ASP A 356 -2.70 -15.51 -5.44
CA ASP A 356 -2.79 -14.40 -4.51
C ASP A 356 -1.79 -14.65 -3.37
N PHE A 357 -0.81 -13.74 -3.24
CA PHE A 357 0.26 -13.88 -2.25
C PHE A 357 -0.14 -13.36 -0.88
N ALA A 358 -0.70 -12.16 -0.84
CA ALA A 358 -1.10 -11.51 0.41
C ALA A 358 -2.24 -10.52 0.19
N LYS A 359 -3.16 -10.46 1.16
CA LYS A 359 -4.22 -9.45 1.18
C LYS A 359 -3.67 -8.13 1.69
N LEU A 360 -4.00 -7.04 0.98
CA LEU A 360 -3.50 -5.71 1.27
C LEU A 360 -4.47 -4.93 2.18
N ALA A 361 -3.99 -4.42 3.32
CA ALA A 361 -4.76 -3.53 4.19
C ALA A 361 -5.09 -2.20 3.50
N GLY A 362 -4.28 -1.78 2.53
CA GLY A 362 -4.57 -0.62 1.70
C GLY A 362 -5.85 -0.71 0.89
N PHE A 363 -6.42 -1.91 0.69
CA PHE A 363 -7.61 -2.10 -0.14
C PHE A 363 -8.87 -1.46 0.47
N ARG A 364 -9.55 -0.67 -0.34
CA ARG A 364 -10.82 -0.01 0.02
C ARG A 364 -11.68 0.23 -1.21
N ASN A 365 -12.98 0.39 -1.00
CA ASN A 365 -13.89 0.91 -2.01
C ASN A 365 -13.85 2.45 -1.95
N ALA A 366 -13.10 3.07 -2.85
CA ALA A 366 -13.06 4.52 -3.01
C ALA A 366 -14.17 4.99 -3.98
N PRO A 367 -14.53 6.28 -3.99
CA PRO A 367 -15.52 6.82 -4.94
C PRO A 367 -15.17 6.52 -6.40
N GLU A 368 -13.89 6.46 -6.74
CA GLU A 368 -13.35 6.17 -8.07
C GLU A 368 -13.31 4.66 -8.39
N GLY A 369 -13.71 3.82 -7.44
CA GLY A 369 -13.69 2.36 -7.54
C GLY A 369 -12.75 1.68 -6.54
N PRO A 370 -12.77 0.34 -6.50
CA PRO A 370 -11.94 -0.42 -5.58
C PRO A 370 -10.45 -0.22 -5.86
N THR A 371 -9.67 0.05 -4.80
CA THR A 371 -8.23 0.26 -4.90
C THR A 371 -7.51 -0.12 -3.60
N SER A 372 -6.34 -0.73 -3.70
CA SER A 372 -5.37 -0.86 -2.61
C SER A 372 -4.37 0.29 -2.60
N GLY A 373 -4.27 0.99 -3.72
CA GLY A 373 -3.18 1.93 -3.95
C GLY A 373 -1.81 1.24 -4.01
N ALA A 374 -1.78 -0.10 -4.21
CA ALA A 374 -0.54 -0.84 -4.34
C ALA A 374 0.27 -0.33 -5.53
N ASP A 375 1.53 0.02 -5.26
CA ASP A 375 2.43 0.67 -6.19
C ASP A 375 3.78 -0.06 -6.19
N GLY A 376 4.91 0.54 -5.90
CA GLY A 376 6.20 -0.12 -5.88
C GLY A 376 6.35 -1.23 -4.83
N ILE A 377 7.30 -2.15 -5.07
CA ILE A 377 7.64 -3.29 -4.21
C ILE A 377 9.16 -3.31 -4.00
N ALA A 378 9.59 -3.63 -2.77
CA ALA A 378 10.94 -4.04 -2.48
C ALA A 378 10.94 -5.39 -1.73
N VAL A 379 12.06 -6.12 -1.79
CA VAL A 379 12.24 -7.38 -1.08
C VAL A 379 13.55 -7.32 -0.32
N ASP A 380 13.58 -7.78 0.95
CA ASP A 380 14.79 -7.83 1.74
C ASP A 380 15.55 -9.16 1.55
N ALA A 381 16.76 -9.23 2.07
CA ALA A 381 17.61 -10.41 1.95
C ALA A 381 17.02 -11.67 2.65
N SER A 382 16.07 -11.49 3.56
CA SER A 382 15.34 -12.58 4.23
C SER A 382 14.07 -12.99 3.46
N GLY A 383 13.79 -12.36 2.31
CA GLY A 383 12.62 -12.65 1.48
C GLY A 383 11.33 -11.96 1.93
N ARG A 384 11.39 -11.05 2.91
CA ARG A 384 10.20 -10.25 3.30
C ARG A 384 9.87 -9.26 2.20
N VAL A 385 8.58 -9.10 1.93
CA VAL A 385 8.07 -8.27 0.84
C VAL A 385 7.49 -6.98 1.41
N TYR A 386 7.91 -5.85 0.86
CA TYR A 386 7.51 -4.50 1.24
C TYR A 386 6.73 -3.88 0.10
N VAL A 387 5.50 -3.46 0.35
CA VAL A 387 4.60 -2.93 -0.68
C VAL A 387 4.15 -1.52 -0.31
N ALA A 388 4.38 -0.56 -1.18
CA ALA A 388 3.79 0.78 -1.08
C ALA A 388 2.30 0.69 -1.35
N THR A 389 1.46 1.11 -0.40
CA THR A 389 -0.01 1.08 -0.52
C THR A 389 -0.65 2.35 0.04
N SER A 390 -1.97 2.43 -0.03
CA SER A 390 -2.69 3.53 0.62
C SER A 390 -2.65 3.47 2.16
N ALA A 391 -2.21 2.35 2.74
CA ALA A 391 -2.04 2.18 4.18
C ALA A 391 -0.66 2.64 4.69
N GLY A 392 0.31 2.77 3.81
CA GLY A 392 1.73 2.98 4.10
C GLY A 392 2.59 1.94 3.41
N VAL A 393 3.74 1.57 3.97
CA VAL A 393 4.51 0.42 3.50
C VAL A 393 4.06 -0.81 4.29
N GLU A 394 3.34 -1.69 3.63
CA GLU A 394 2.92 -2.98 4.20
C GLU A 394 4.04 -4.01 4.08
N VAL A 395 4.31 -4.75 5.14
CA VAL A 395 5.40 -5.72 5.19
C VAL A 395 4.82 -7.12 5.41
N PHE A 396 5.29 -8.06 4.58
CA PHE A 396 4.86 -9.46 4.62
C PHE A 396 6.05 -10.40 4.80
N SER A 397 5.81 -11.55 5.44
CA SER A 397 6.78 -12.64 5.46
C SER A 397 6.98 -13.25 4.06
N PRO A 398 8.01 -14.10 3.86
CA PRO A 398 8.17 -14.82 2.58
C PRO A 398 6.97 -15.70 2.20
N GLU A 399 6.13 -16.07 3.17
CA GLU A 399 4.93 -16.90 3.00
C GLU A 399 3.65 -16.05 2.81
N GLY A 400 3.76 -14.70 2.81
CA GLY A 400 2.62 -13.80 2.63
C GLY A 400 1.87 -13.44 3.91
N THR A 401 2.40 -13.80 5.08
CA THR A 401 1.82 -13.37 6.37
C THR A 401 2.11 -11.91 6.62
N ALA A 402 1.10 -11.12 6.97
CA ALA A 402 1.26 -9.72 7.34
C ALA A 402 2.10 -9.58 8.62
N LEU A 403 3.18 -8.79 8.56
CA LEU A 403 4.08 -8.53 9.69
C LEU A 403 3.83 -7.16 10.33
N GLY A 404 3.45 -6.17 9.54
CA GLY A 404 3.19 -4.83 10.03
C GLY A 404 3.08 -3.78 8.92
N VAL A 405 2.88 -2.53 9.33
CA VAL A 405 2.80 -1.38 8.42
C VAL A 405 3.69 -0.27 8.93
N ILE A 406 4.52 0.27 8.06
CA ILE A 406 5.28 1.50 8.30
C ILE A 406 4.44 2.66 7.78
N ALA A 407 3.87 3.44 8.70
CA ALA A 407 3.12 4.63 8.36
C ALA A 407 4.05 5.75 7.88
N LEU A 408 3.60 6.52 6.90
CA LEU A 408 4.34 7.67 6.35
C LEU A 408 3.48 8.94 6.35
N PRO A 409 4.10 10.13 6.36
CA PRO A 409 3.38 11.39 6.28
C PRO A 409 2.53 11.56 5.02
N LYS A 410 3.00 11.04 3.89
CA LYS A 410 2.28 11.00 2.61
C LYS A 410 2.28 9.59 2.06
N GLN A 411 1.27 9.27 1.25
CA GLN A 411 1.16 7.96 0.63
C GLN A 411 2.43 7.63 -0.16
N PRO A 412 3.09 6.47 0.11
CA PRO A 412 4.23 6.01 -0.66
C PRO A 412 3.80 5.65 -2.10
N GLN A 413 4.74 5.79 -3.03
CA GLN A 413 4.59 5.32 -4.40
C GLN A 413 5.60 4.22 -4.71
N ASN A 414 6.87 4.38 -4.36
CA ASN A 414 7.87 3.36 -4.63
C ASN A 414 8.94 3.33 -3.52
N LEU A 415 9.72 2.26 -3.46
CA LEU A 415 10.69 2.05 -2.39
C LEU A 415 11.85 1.16 -2.83
N ALA A 416 13.01 1.35 -2.21
CA ALA A 416 14.18 0.51 -2.40
C ALA A 416 15.06 0.50 -1.15
N PHE A 417 15.73 -0.60 -0.92
CA PHE A 417 16.81 -0.68 0.06
C PHE A 417 18.06 0.02 -0.47
N GLY A 418 18.79 0.71 0.40
CA GLY A 418 20.00 1.43 0.04
C GLY A 418 20.85 1.80 1.26
N GLY A 419 21.72 2.78 1.08
CA GLY A 419 22.80 3.09 2.03
C GLY A 419 24.00 2.17 1.82
N ALA A 420 25.12 2.46 2.47
CA ALA A 420 26.38 1.78 2.27
C ALA A 420 26.32 0.26 2.56
N ASP A 421 25.43 -0.18 3.43
CA ASP A 421 25.26 -1.56 3.85
C ASP A 421 23.88 -2.14 3.52
N HIS A 422 23.09 -1.43 2.69
CA HIS A 422 21.71 -1.77 2.32
C HIS A 422 20.73 -1.93 3.51
N SER A 423 21.04 -1.34 4.68
CA SER A 423 20.18 -1.39 5.87
C SER A 423 19.26 -0.17 6.03
N GLN A 424 19.05 0.57 4.96
CA GLN A 424 18.15 1.70 4.94
C GLN A 424 17.07 1.49 3.87
N LEU A 425 15.81 1.62 4.26
CA LEU A 425 14.69 1.63 3.34
C LEU A 425 14.41 3.08 2.93
N TYR A 426 14.62 3.38 1.66
CA TYR A 426 14.21 4.64 1.05
C TYR A 426 12.82 4.48 0.46
N VAL A 427 11.95 5.44 0.77
CA VAL A 427 10.57 5.46 0.26
C VAL A 427 10.33 6.78 -0.42
N VAL A 428 9.83 6.74 -1.65
CA VAL A 428 9.46 7.92 -2.41
C VAL A 428 7.96 7.96 -2.62
N GLY A 429 7.36 9.15 -2.59
CA GLY A 429 5.94 9.28 -2.85
C GLY A 429 5.44 10.70 -2.67
N ARG A 430 4.55 11.12 -3.55
CA ARG A 430 3.88 12.42 -3.51
C ARG A 430 4.85 13.60 -3.36
N GLY A 431 5.97 13.54 -4.09
CA GLY A 431 7.00 14.57 -4.08
C GLY A 431 7.88 14.60 -2.84
N SER A 432 7.92 13.53 -2.06
CA SER A 432 8.71 13.42 -0.84
C SER A 432 9.64 12.21 -0.90
N VAL A 433 10.76 12.28 -0.20
CA VAL A 433 11.70 11.19 0.00
C VAL A 433 11.89 10.97 1.49
N TYR A 434 11.69 9.73 1.92
CA TYR A 434 11.82 9.26 3.29
C TYR A 434 12.95 8.25 3.40
N ARG A 435 13.54 8.16 4.58
CA ARG A 435 14.52 7.15 4.97
C ARG A 435 14.14 6.52 6.30
N ILE A 436 14.21 5.20 6.37
CA ILE A 436 13.91 4.41 7.56
C ILE A 436 15.08 3.44 7.78
N LYS A 437 15.70 3.49 8.98
CA LYS A 437 16.70 2.51 9.35
C LYS A 437 16.04 1.16 9.62
N THR A 438 16.57 0.09 9.03
CA THR A 438 16.02 -1.25 9.17
C THR A 438 16.95 -2.17 9.98
N LEU A 439 16.39 -3.22 10.56
CA LEU A 439 17.10 -4.31 11.23
C LEU A 439 17.55 -5.38 10.22
N THR A 440 17.06 -5.30 9.00
CA THR A 440 17.37 -6.18 7.88
C THR A 440 18.10 -5.41 6.78
N LYS A 441 18.55 -6.11 5.75
CA LYS A 441 19.22 -5.53 4.59
C LYS A 441 18.45 -5.84 3.32
N GLY A 442 18.56 -4.98 2.34
CA GLY A 442 18.15 -5.28 0.97
C GLY A 442 18.98 -6.40 0.35
N VAL A 443 18.53 -6.90 -0.77
CA VAL A 443 19.25 -7.91 -1.55
C VAL A 443 20.45 -7.26 -2.21
N ASP A 444 21.64 -7.81 -1.98
CA ASP A 444 22.87 -7.38 -2.65
C ASP A 444 22.96 -8.06 -4.03
N ARG A 445 22.37 -7.43 -5.02
CA ARG A 445 22.39 -7.88 -6.40
C ARG A 445 22.09 -6.73 -7.37
N PRO A 446 22.44 -6.86 -8.67
CA PRO A 446 21.89 -6.01 -9.71
C PRO A 446 20.36 -6.04 -9.72
N GLY A 447 19.73 -4.94 -10.10
CA GLY A 447 18.29 -4.79 -10.14
C GLY A 447 17.82 -3.62 -9.30
N LYS A 448 16.75 -3.84 -8.56
CA LYS A 448 16.15 -2.89 -7.62
C LYS A 448 16.59 -3.17 -6.20
#